data_e21f332fd17489f394aadb0d78b66742
#
_entry.id   e21f332fd17489f394aadb0d78b66742
#
_cell.length_a   1.000
_cell.length_b   1.000
_cell.length_c   1.000
_cell.angle_alpha   90.00
_cell.angle_beta   90.00
_cell.angle_gamma   90.00
#
_symmetry.space_group_name_H-M   'P 1'
#
loop_
_entity.id
_entity.type
_entity.pdbx_description
1 polymer ?
#
loop_
_entity_poly.entity_id
_entity_poly.type
_entity_poly.pdbx_seq_one_letter_code
_entity_poly.pdbx_strand_id
1 'polypeptide(L)'
;MGKLIMVRHGESEGNRERRFTTTPDAPLTDLGREQAAQAARRIARLFHPQLVITSPYARARETGEIIAAALHFPVEIEQGLYERHFGYLRGQPYDAVRDDPTFETEKSWLWRPEGGESYEDVRLRVAPILERLAVRAGDDELVVVSHGGVMLTCWAHLVGHWENTHVPANCGIVLVEYENGSFRPPQIVED
;
A
#
# COMPACT_ATOMS: atom_id res chain seq x y z
N MET A 1 16.03 -16.09 -1.22
CA MET A 1 15.12 -15.36 -0.30
C MET A 1 14.50 -14.21 -1.07
N GLY A 2 13.22 -14.32 -1.39
CA GLY A 2 12.49 -13.30 -2.13
C GLY A 2 12.16 -12.09 -1.25
N LYS A 3 12.12 -10.89 -1.88
CA LYS A 3 11.78 -9.67 -1.17
C LYS A 3 10.69 -8.88 -1.92
N LEU A 4 9.69 -8.42 -1.17
CA LEU A 4 8.73 -7.43 -1.62
C LEU A 4 9.04 -6.09 -0.94
N ILE A 5 9.41 -5.10 -1.74
CA ILE A 5 9.67 -3.72 -1.31
C ILE A 5 8.35 -2.97 -1.46
N MET A 6 7.54 -2.99 -0.42
CA MET A 6 6.22 -2.37 -0.44
C MET A 6 6.33 -0.87 -0.22
N VAL A 7 5.73 -0.10 -1.11
CA VAL A 7 5.78 1.37 -1.10
C VAL A 7 4.36 1.93 -1.05
N ARG A 8 4.06 2.80 -0.10
CA ARG A 8 2.84 3.57 -0.15
C ARG A 8 2.97 4.65 -1.23
N HIS A 9 1.91 4.88 -2.02
CA HIS A 9 1.92 5.96 -3.01
C HIS A 9 2.30 7.32 -2.41
N GLY A 10 2.84 8.22 -3.22
CA GLY A 10 3.16 9.60 -2.86
C GLY A 10 1.91 10.40 -2.45
N GLU A 11 2.09 11.59 -1.89
CA GLU A 11 0.98 12.44 -1.49
C GLU A 11 0.03 12.70 -2.66
N SER A 12 -1.28 12.51 -2.41
CA SER A 12 -2.38 12.93 -3.27
C SER A 12 -3.16 14.08 -2.66
N GLU A 13 -4.04 14.73 -3.42
CA GLU A 13 -4.87 15.81 -2.88
C GLU A 13 -5.69 15.36 -1.67
N GLY A 14 -6.25 14.16 -1.70
CA GLY A 14 -6.98 13.61 -0.56
C GLY A 14 -6.12 13.48 0.69
N ASN A 15 -4.82 13.12 0.55
CA ASN A 15 -3.89 13.09 1.68
C ASN A 15 -3.61 14.49 2.22
N ARG A 16 -3.32 15.45 1.33
CA ARG A 16 -3.08 16.84 1.69
C ARG A 16 -4.26 17.47 2.45
N GLU A 17 -5.48 17.18 2.00
CA GLU A 17 -6.71 17.69 2.61
C GLU A 17 -7.21 16.84 3.79
N ARG A 18 -6.54 15.73 4.10
CA ARG A 18 -6.93 14.77 5.14
C ARG A 18 -8.35 14.22 4.93
N ARG A 19 -8.66 13.88 3.67
CA ARG A 19 -9.96 13.33 3.23
C ARG A 19 -9.79 11.97 2.58
N PHE A 20 -10.81 11.14 2.70
CA PHE A 20 -10.89 9.92 1.91
C PHE A 20 -10.98 10.26 0.43
N THR A 21 -10.10 9.68 -0.38
CA THR A 21 -10.05 9.96 -1.81
C THR A 21 -11.37 9.64 -2.50
N THR A 22 -11.85 10.54 -3.34
CA THR A 22 -13.16 10.43 -4.00
C THR A 22 -13.15 9.51 -5.22
N THR A 23 -12.02 9.43 -5.92
CA THR A 23 -11.92 8.74 -7.21
C THR A 23 -10.60 7.95 -7.34
N PRO A 24 -10.62 6.82 -8.08
CA PRO A 24 -9.41 6.11 -8.49
C PRO A 24 -8.43 6.97 -9.29
N ASP A 25 -8.92 7.97 -10.02
CA ASP A 25 -8.13 8.82 -10.93
C ASP A 25 -7.47 10.02 -10.23
N ALA A 26 -7.63 10.17 -8.90
CA ALA A 26 -6.96 11.24 -8.16
C ALA A 26 -5.43 11.13 -8.30
N PRO A 27 -4.76 12.17 -8.88
CA PRO A 27 -3.33 12.14 -9.14
C PRO A 27 -2.50 12.44 -7.88
N LEU A 28 -1.17 12.35 -8.04
CA LEU A 28 -0.22 12.88 -7.06
C LEU A 28 -0.24 14.41 -7.05
N THR A 29 0.11 14.99 -5.90
CA THR A 29 0.55 16.38 -5.81
C THR A 29 1.99 16.52 -6.31
N ASP A 30 2.49 17.76 -6.49
CA ASP A 30 3.89 17.98 -6.82
C ASP A 30 4.80 17.43 -5.72
N LEU A 31 4.44 17.61 -4.45
CA LEU A 31 5.14 16.99 -3.32
C LEU A 31 5.11 15.45 -3.42
N GLY A 32 3.99 14.86 -3.82
CA GLY A 32 3.89 13.41 -4.02
C GLY A 32 4.83 12.90 -5.10
N ARG A 33 5.04 13.64 -6.18
CA ARG A 33 6.02 13.31 -7.24
C ARG A 33 7.46 13.40 -6.73
N GLU A 34 7.77 14.42 -5.94
CA GLU A 34 9.08 14.56 -5.30
C GLU A 34 9.35 13.41 -4.33
N GLN A 35 8.36 13.02 -3.52
CA GLN A 35 8.45 11.88 -2.62
C GLN A 35 8.71 10.57 -3.39
N ALA A 36 8.02 10.36 -4.52
CA ALA A 36 8.24 9.19 -5.38
C ALA A 36 9.66 9.15 -5.95
N ALA A 37 10.20 10.29 -6.40
CA ALA A 37 11.56 10.39 -6.88
C ALA A 37 12.61 10.15 -5.75
N GLN A 38 12.32 10.57 -4.52
CA GLN A 38 13.15 10.27 -3.36
C GLN A 38 13.12 8.78 -3.02
N ALA A 39 11.93 8.15 -3.01
CA ALA A 39 11.80 6.71 -2.81
C ALA A 39 12.56 5.91 -3.87
N ALA A 40 12.53 6.33 -5.13
CA ALA A 40 13.30 5.68 -6.20
C ALA A 40 14.81 5.70 -5.91
N ARG A 41 15.36 6.85 -5.50
CA ARG A 41 16.80 6.96 -5.13
C ARG A 41 17.15 6.08 -3.93
N ARG A 42 16.24 6.00 -2.95
CA ARG A 42 16.44 5.17 -1.77
C ARG A 42 16.41 3.68 -2.12
N ILE A 43 15.47 3.25 -2.96
CA ILE A 43 15.37 1.88 -3.45
C ILE A 43 16.63 1.52 -4.23
N ALA A 44 17.10 2.39 -5.14
CA ALA A 44 18.35 2.16 -5.91
C ALA A 44 19.59 1.98 -5.02
N ARG A 45 19.61 2.62 -3.86
CA ARG A 45 20.75 2.52 -2.93
C ARG A 45 20.73 1.23 -2.10
N LEU A 46 19.54 0.74 -1.75
CA LEU A 46 19.37 -0.32 -0.75
C LEU A 46 18.98 -1.68 -1.34
N PHE A 47 18.45 -1.69 -2.56
CA PHE A 47 17.84 -2.86 -3.17
C PHE A 47 18.22 -3.00 -4.65
N HIS A 48 17.97 -4.19 -5.20
CA HIS A 48 18.21 -4.51 -6.61
C HIS A 48 16.95 -5.12 -7.25
N PRO A 49 15.81 -4.38 -7.28
CA PRO A 49 14.56 -4.92 -7.81
C PRO A 49 14.68 -5.24 -9.30
N GLN A 50 13.79 -6.12 -9.79
CA GLN A 50 13.71 -6.52 -11.19
C GLN A 50 12.43 -6.03 -11.86
N LEU A 51 11.44 -5.61 -11.07
CA LEU A 51 10.11 -5.26 -11.55
C LEU A 51 9.43 -4.32 -10.57
N VAL A 52 8.61 -3.41 -11.10
CA VAL A 52 7.68 -2.58 -10.32
C VAL A 52 6.25 -3.03 -10.59
N ILE A 53 5.53 -3.39 -9.55
CA ILE A 53 4.12 -3.77 -9.60
C ILE A 53 3.30 -2.68 -8.91
N THR A 54 2.20 -2.22 -9.52
CA THR A 54 1.40 -1.13 -8.96
C THR A 54 -0.08 -1.48 -8.85
N SER A 55 -0.77 -0.84 -7.91
CA SER A 55 -2.21 -0.70 -7.91
C SER A 55 -2.70 0.00 -9.19
N PRO A 56 -3.93 -0.30 -9.67
CA PRO A 56 -4.52 0.38 -10.82
C PRO A 56 -4.86 1.86 -10.59
N TYR A 57 -4.91 2.34 -9.34
CA TYR A 57 -5.29 3.73 -9.03
C TYR A 57 -4.19 4.71 -9.43
N ALA A 58 -4.58 5.84 -10.03
CA ALA A 58 -3.67 6.79 -10.67
C ALA A 58 -2.49 7.20 -9.79
N ARG A 59 -2.72 7.58 -8.54
CA ARG A 59 -1.66 7.99 -7.60
C ARG A 59 -0.61 6.91 -7.31
N ALA A 60 -1.03 5.64 -7.24
CA ALA A 60 -0.11 4.53 -7.02
C ALA A 60 0.62 4.18 -8.33
N ARG A 61 -0.09 4.18 -9.45
CA ARG A 61 0.48 3.96 -10.77
C ARG A 61 1.53 5.02 -11.10
N GLU A 62 1.22 6.31 -10.92
CA GLU A 62 2.15 7.41 -11.16
C GLU A 62 3.39 7.30 -10.25
N THR A 63 3.21 6.93 -8.97
CA THR A 63 4.34 6.65 -8.06
C THR A 63 5.23 5.52 -8.61
N GLY A 64 4.61 4.41 -9.04
CA GLY A 64 5.35 3.26 -9.59
C GLY A 64 6.04 3.59 -10.90
N GLU A 65 5.42 4.36 -11.79
CA GLU A 65 6.00 4.81 -13.06
C GLU A 65 7.24 5.69 -12.81
N ILE A 66 7.20 6.60 -11.82
CA ILE A 66 8.35 7.43 -11.44
C ILE A 66 9.49 6.55 -10.91
N ILE A 67 9.19 5.58 -10.03
CA ILE A 67 10.18 4.64 -9.50
C ILE A 67 10.78 3.80 -10.62
N ALA A 68 9.94 3.21 -11.46
CA ALA A 68 10.35 2.34 -12.55
C ALA A 68 11.22 3.06 -13.60
N ALA A 69 10.85 4.29 -13.95
CA ALA A 69 11.63 5.12 -14.87
C ALA A 69 13.05 5.41 -14.32
N ALA A 70 13.16 5.73 -13.02
CA ALA A 70 14.44 6.00 -12.38
C ALA A 70 15.33 4.75 -12.24
N LEU A 71 14.72 3.56 -12.16
CA LEU A 71 15.43 2.29 -12.00
C LEU A 71 15.58 1.51 -13.32
N HIS A 72 14.97 1.98 -14.41
CA HIS A 72 14.95 1.34 -15.73
C HIS A 72 14.32 -0.05 -15.75
N PHE A 73 13.24 -0.23 -14.97
CA PHE A 73 12.47 -1.49 -14.90
C PHE A 73 11.08 -1.37 -15.52
N PRO A 74 10.48 -2.48 -15.96
CA PRO A 74 9.09 -2.50 -16.40
C PRO A 74 8.10 -2.26 -15.24
N VAL A 75 6.89 -1.81 -15.59
CA VAL A 75 5.76 -1.65 -14.67
C VAL A 75 4.66 -2.63 -15.04
N GLU A 76 4.13 -3.34 -14.07
CA GLU A 76 2.94 -4.17 -14.19
C GLU A 76 1.83 -3.68 -13.26
N ILE A 77 0.59 -3.84 -13.67
CA ILE A 77 -0.58 -3.49 -12.85
C ILE A 77 -1.16 -4.75 -12.23
N GLU A 78 -1.25 -4.78 -10.90
CA GLU A 78 -1.98 -5.80 -10.16
C GLU A 78 -3.34 -5.22 -9.74
N GLN A 79 -4.40 -5.68 -10.37
CA GLN A 79 -5.75 -5.14 -10.21
C GLN A 79 -6.23 -5.22 -8.76
N GLY A 80 -5.88 -6.26 -8.04
CA GLY A 80 -6.32 -6.47 -6.67
C GLY A 80 -5.61 -5.61 -5.61
N LEU A 81 -4.63 -4.77 -5.98
CA LEU A 81 -3.94 -3.85 -5.05
C LEU A 81 -4.63 -2.49 -4.88
N TYR A 82 -5.86 -2.31 -5.40
CA TYR A 82 -6.62 -1.07 -5.20
C TYR A 82 -6.85 -0.78 -3.71
N GLU A 83 -7.04 0.52 -3.36
CA GLU A 83 -7.31 0.94 -1.98
C GLU A 83 -8.66 0.44 -1.48
N ARG A 84 -8.83 0.37 -0.16
CA ARG A 84 -10.11 0.08 0.49
C ARG A 84 -11.23 0.95 -0.09
N HIS A 85 -12.34 0.34 -0.40
CA HIS A 85 -13.55 1.08 -0.75
C HIS A 85 -14.16 1.72 0.50
N PHE A 86 -14.18 3.05 0.51
CA PHE A 86 -14.64 3.81 1.67
C PHE A 86 -16.15 4.05 1.69
N GLY A 87 -16.91 3.57 0.69
CA GLY A 87 -18.35 3.74 0.61
C GLY A 87 -18.77 5.21 0.69
N TYR A 88 -19.72 5.52 1.57
CA TYR A 88 -20.24 6.89 1.78
C TYR A 88 -19.18 7.87 2.32
N LEU A 89 -18.08 7.37 2.91
CA LEU A 89 -17.01 8.23 3.43
C LEU A 89 -16.15 8.90 2.35
N ARG A 90 -16.30 8.52 1.08
CA ARG A 90 -15.54 9.15 0.00
C ARG A 90 -15.72 10.67 -0.02
N GLY A 91 -14.60 11.41 0.01
CA GLY A 91 -14.59 12.87 0.08
C GLY A 91 -14.81 13.44 1.49
N GLN A 92 -15.16 12.62 2.47
CA GLN A 92 -15.30 13.06 3.85
C GLN A 92 -13.93 13.19 4.53
N PRO A 93 -13.80 14.04 5.56
CA PRO A 93 -12.62 14.06 6.42
C PRO A 93 -12.36 12.68 7.06
N TYR A 94 -11.11 12.37 7.39
CA TYR A 94 -10.77 11.07 7.99
C TYR A 94 -11.43 10.82 9.35
N ASP A 95 -11.73 11.88 10.10
CA ASP A 95 -12.39 11.80 11.42
C ASP A 95 -13.89 11.55 11.31
N ALA A 96 -14.52 11.73 10.15
CA ALA A 96 -15.93 11.41 9.92
C ALA A 96 -16.30 9.94 10.25
N VAL A 97 -15.32 9.03 10.26
CA VAL A 97 -15.51 7.65 10.72
C VAL A 97 -16.07 7.59 12.15
N ARG A 98 -15.67 8.54 13.02
CA ARG A 98 -16.07 8.56 14.43
C ARG A 98 -17.54 8.99 14.63
N ASP A 99 -18.12 9.62 13.61
CA ASP A 99 -19.50 10.07 13.63
C ASP A 99 -20.47 8.96 13.22
N ASP A 100 -19.97 7.82 12.72
CA ASP A 100 -20.79 6.66 12.39
C ASP A 100 -21.15 5.88 13.67
N PRO A 101 -22.44 5.75 14.00
CA PRO A 101 -22.86 5.09 15.23
C PRO A 101 -22.58 3.59 15.27
N THR A 102 -22.24 2.99 14.12
CA THR A 102 -21.88 1.56 14.02
C THR A 102 -20.37 1.33 14.12
N PHE A 103 -19.56 2.40 14.20
CA PHE A 103 -18.11 2.28 14.28
C PHE A 103 -17.67 1.86 15.68
N GLU A 104 -17.04 0.68 15.77
CA GLU A 104 -16.44 0.15 16.99
C GLU A 104 -14.93 0.27 16.94
N THR A 105 -14.34 1.04 17.85
CA THR A 105 -12.90 1.27 17.90
C THR A 105 -12.12 -0.01 18.18
N GLU A 106 -12.62 -0.88 19.09
CA GLU A 106 -11.94 -2.11 19.49
C GLU A 106 -11.84 -3.16 18.39
N LYS A 107 -12.76 -3.12 17.42
CA LYS A 107 -12.80 -4.03 16.26
C LYS A 107 -12.90 -3.26 14.94
N SER A 108 -12.24 -2.12 14.86
CA SER A 108 -12.30 -1.23 13.72
C SER A 108 -11.94 -1.90 12.38
N TRP A 109 -11.18 -2.98 12.39
CA TRP A 109 -10.86 -3.76 11.20
C TRP A 109 -12.05 -4.56 10.63
N LEU A 110 -13.07 -4.87 11.44
CA LEU A 110 -14.29 -5.53 10.99
C LEU A 110 -15.37 -4.55 10.54
N TRP A 111 -15.24 -3.28 10.95
CA TRP A 111 -16.21 -2.27 10.58
C TRP A 111 -16.20 -1.97 9.08
N ARG A 112 -17.39 -1.94 8.50
CA ARG A 112 -17.62 -1.70 7.09
C ARG A 112 -18.56 -0.51 6.91
N PRO A 113 -18.09 0.60 6.29
CA PRO A 113 -18.98 1.70 5.92
C PRO A 113 -19.99 1.24 4.87
N GLU A 114 -21.17 1.81 4.85
CA GLU A 114 -22.17 1.50 3.83
C GLU A 114 -21.61 1.69 2.42
N GLY A 115 -21.76 0.67 1.57
CA GLY A 115 -21.21 0.63 0.21
C GLY A 115 -19.69 0.52 0.14
N GLY A 116 -19.03 0.17 1.26
CA GLY A 116 -17.56 0.05 1.33
C GLY A 116 -17.07 -1.34 1.75
N GLU A 117 -15.76 -1.43 2.03
CA GLU A 117 -15.08 -2.62 2.55
C GLU A 117 -14.68 -2.42 4.02
N SER A 118 -14.64 -3.49 4.80
CA SER A 118 -13.88 -3.55 6.05
C SER A 118 -12.37 -3.76 5.73
N TYR A 119 -11.48 -3.56 6.69
CA TYR A 119 -10.07 -3.94 6.51
C TYR A 119 -9.91 -5.46 6.41
N GLU A 120 -10.79 -6.23 7.04
CA GLU A 120 -10.79 -7.68 6.89
C GLU A 120 -11.15 -8.12 5.45
N ASP A 121 -12.09 -7.43 4.78
CA ASP A 121 -12.37 -7.68 3.35
C ASP A 121 -11.14 -7.40 2.49
N VAL A 122 -10.45 -6.30 2.76
CA VAL A 122 -9.20 -5.96 2.05
C VAL A 122 -8.15 -7.03 2.31
N ARG A 123 -8.01 -7.54 3.55
CA ARG A 123 -7.07 -8.61 3.89
C ARG A 123 -7.37 -9.90 3.10
N LEU A 124 -8.63 -10.30 3.05
CA LEU A 124 -9.05 -11.50 2.29
C LEU A 124 -8.75 -11.37 0.79
N ARG A 125 -8.83 -10.17 0.24
CA ARG A 125 -8.50 -9.88 -1.16
C ARG A 125 -6.99 -9.85 -1.40
N VAL A 126 -6.22 -9.24 -0.50
CA VAL A 126 -4.81 -8.91 -0.71
C VAL A 126 -3.87 -10.04 -0.28
N ALA A 127 -4.22 -10.82 0.74
CA ALA A 127 -3.37 -11.91 1.23
C ALA A 127 -2.94 -12.91 0.13
N PRO A 128 -3.84 -13.45 -0.70
CA PRO A 128 -3.44 -14.36 -1.78
C PRO A 128 -2.59 -13.66 -2.87
N ILE A 129 -2.74 -12.35 -3.04
CA ILE A 129 -1.90 -11.57 -3.96
C ILE A 129 -0.49 -11.47 -3.39
N LEU A 130 -0.36 -11.13 -2.11
CA LEU A 130 0.93 -11.03 -1.42
C LEU A 130 1.72 -12.35 -1.51
N GLU A 131 1.05 -13.48 -1.22
CA GLU A 131 1.63 -14.82 -1.33
C GLU A 131 2.08 -15.14 -2.76
N ARG A 132 1.24 -14.85 -3.75
CA ARG A 132 1.58 -15.06 -5.16
C ARG A 132 2.78 -14.22 -5.60
N LEU A 133 2.84 -12.95 -5.18
CA LEU A 133 3.96 -12.06 -5.49
C LEU A 133 5.24 -12.52 -4.80
N ALA A 134 5.17 -12.99 -3.56
CA ALA A 134 6.32 -13.53 -2.84
C ALA A 134 6.87 -14.80 -3.51
N VAL A 135 6.00 -15.72 -3.94
CA VAL A 135 6.40 -16.89 -4.72
C VAL A 135 7.00 -16.49 -6.07
N ARG A 136 6.39 -15.50 -6.75
CA ARG A 136 6.90 -14.97 -8.03
C ARG A 136 8.29 -14.33 -7.88
N ALA A 137 8.56 -13.65 -6.77
CA ALA A 137 9.86 -13.07 -6.50
C ALA A 137 10.97 -14.13 -6.49
N GLY A 138 10.67 -15.36 -5.98
CA GLY A 138 11.69 -16.40 -5.90
C GLY A 138 12.85 -15.95 -5.02
N ASP A 139 14.00 -15.68 -5.63
CA ASP A 139 15.18 -15.07 -4.98
C ASP A 139 15.39 -13.60 -5.38
N ASP A 140 14.51 -13.05 -6.20
CA ASP A 140 14.56 -11.66 -6.68
C ASP A 140 13.87 -10.69 -5.71
N GLU A 141 13.98 -9.40 -6.04
CA GLU A 141 13.34 -8.30 -5.33
C GLU A 141 12.30 -7.62 -6.24
N LEU A 142 11.09 -7.43 -5.73
CA LEU A 142 10.00 -6.75 -6.44
C LEU A 142 9.58 -5.50 -5.67
N VAL A 143 9.41 -4.38 -6.38
CA VAL A 143 8.75 -3.19 -5.81
C VAL A 143 7.24 -3.34 -5.98
N VAL A 144 6.49 -3.10 -4.89
CA VAL A 144 5.01 -3.17 -4.89
C VAL A 144 4.44 -1.85 -4.39
N VAL A 145 3.86 -1.07 -5.29
CA VAL A 145 3.29 0.24 -4.95
C VAL A 145 1.79 0.14 -4.71
N SER A 146 1.34 0.53 -3.53
CA SER A 146 -0.06 0.44 -3.15
C SER A 146 -0.46 1.58 -2.18
N HIS A 147 -1.40 1.33 -1.28
CA HIS A 147 -2.13 2.31 -0.48
C HIS A 147 -2.02 2.03 1.01
N GLY A 148 -2.38 3.04 1.83
CA GLY A 148 -2.29 2.93 3.27
C GLY A 148 -3.13 1.79 3.86
N GLY A 149 -4.38 1.64 3.42
CA GLY A 149 -5.26 0.57 3.89
C GLY A 149 -4.75 -0.82 3.49
N VAL A 150 -4.23 -0.96 2.27
CA VAL A 150 -3.63 -2.21 1.79
C VAL A 150 -2.37 -2.55 2.61
N MET A 151 -1.49 -1.58 2.86
CA MET A 151 -0.27 -1.84 3.63
C MET A 151 -0.56 -2.20 5.09
N LEU A 152 -1.56 -1.56 5.69
CA LEU A 152 -2.06 -1.93 7.03
C LEU A 152 -2.53 -3.39 7.06
N THR A 153 -3.31 -3.80 6.07
CA THR A 153 -3.83 -5.17 6.00
C THR A 153 -2.77 -6.20 5.68
N CYS A 154 -1.79 -5.87 4.83
CA CYS A 154 -0.61 -6.70 4.62
C CYS A 154 0.16 -6.90 5.92
N TRP A 155 0.38 -5.82 6.68
CA TRP A 155 1.06 -5.90 7.98
C TRP A 155 0.31 -6.83 8.93
N ALA A 156 -1.01 -6.63 9.12
CA ALA A 156 -1.83 -7.50 9.97
C ALA A 156 -1.80 -8.96 9.54
N HIS A 157 -1.83 -9.23 8.23
CA HIS A 157 -1.73 -10.59 7.68
C HIS A 157 -0.39 -11.24 8.02
N LEU A 158 0.71 -10.52 7.86
CA LEU A 158 2.07 -11.02 8.07
C LEU A 158 2.39 -11.28 9.55
N VAL A 159 1.87 -10.46 10.45
CA VAL A 159 2.07 -10.66 11.91
C VAL A 159 1.00 -11.55 12.55
N GLY A 160 -0.10 -11.82 11.87
CA GLY A 160 -1.20 -12.67 12.34
C GLY A 160 -2.20 -12.00 13.30
N HIS A 161 -2.11 -10.68 13.50
CA HIS A 161 -3.04 -9.92 14.35
C HIS A 161 -3.17 -8.46 13.88
N TRP A 162 -4.19 -7.75 14.38
CA TRP A 162 -4.48 -6.36 14.01
C TRP A 162 -3.86 -5.31 14.94
N GLU A 163 -3.35 -5.73 16.06
CA GLU A 163 -2.71 -4.85 17.04
C GLU A 163 -1.34 -4.40 16.55
N ASN A 164 -1.00 -3.14 16.85
CA ASN A 164 0.30 -2.57 16.47
C ASN A 164 0.61 -2.61 14.96
N THR A 165 -0.44 -2.60 14.13
CA THR A 165 -0.25 -2.47 12.68
C THR A 165 0.29 -1.09 12.34
N HIS A 166 1.13 -1.03 11.29
CA HIS A 166 1.76 0.21 10.86
C HIS A 166 1.32 0.62 9.47
N VAL A 167 1.02 1.92 9.31
CA VAL A 167 0.81 2.55 8.01
C VAL A 167 1.95 3.52 7.76
N PRO A 168 2.84 3.27 6.81
CA PRO A 168 3.95 4.18 6.54
C PRO A 168 3.44 5.52 6.00
N ALA A 169 4.27 6.56 6.12
CA ALA A 169 4.04 7.84 5.46
C ALA A 169 3.95 7.67 3.93
N ASN A 170 3.52 8.70 3.21
CA ASN A 170 3.57 8.67 1.75
C ASN A 170 4.99 8.39 1.26
N CYS A 171 5.13 7.49 0.31
CA CYS A 171 6.40 6.92 -0.16
C CYS A 171 7.25 6.22 0.90
N GLY A 172 6.71 5.96 2.10
CA GLY A 172 7.37 5.10 3.08
C GLY A 172 7.44 3.65 2.60
N ILE A 173 8.50 2.96 2.99
CA ILE A 173 8.88 1.64 2.49
C ILE A 173 8.76 0.62 3.62
N VAL A 174 8.14 -0.51 3.33
CA VAL A 174 8.12 -1.70 4.19
C VAL A 174 8.74 -2.86 3.43
N LEU A 175 9.75 -3.48 4.01
CA LEU A 175 10.37 -4.70 3.48
C LEU A 175 9.63 -5.92 4.00
N VAL A 176 9.26 -6.81 3.08
CA VAL A 176 8.66 -8.11 3.36
C VAL A 176 9.55 -9.19 2.75
N GLU A 177 10.09 -10.05 3.58
CA GLU A 177 10.95 -11.16 3.16
C GLU A 177 10.18 -12.48 3.18
N TYR A 178 10.42 -13.31 2.17
CA TYR A 178 9.80 -14.63 2.02
C TYR A 178 10.86 -15.70 1.79
N GLU A 179 10.85 -16.71 2.63
CA GLU A 179 11.84 -17.78 2.57
C GLU A 179 11.23 -19.11 3.03
N ASN A 180 11.53 -20.18 2.31
CA ASN A 180 11.08 -21.55 2.65
C ASN A 180 9.56 -21.68 2.88
N GLY A 181 8.75 -20.94 2.10
CA GLY A 181 7.29 -21.00 2.20
C GLY A 181 6.69 -20.14 3.31
N SER A 182 7.48 -19.28 3.95
CA SER A 182 7.02 -18.46 5.07
C SER A 182 7.49 -17.01 4.96
N PHE A 183 6.66 -16.09 5.42
CA PHE A 183 7.02 -14.68 5.57
C PHE A 183 7.78 -14.44 6.87
N ARG A 184 8.76 -13.55 6.84
CA ARG A 184 9.34 -12.94 8.02
C ARG A 184 8.51 -11.74 8.45
N PRO A 185 8.57 -11.32 9.74
CA PRO A 185 7.91 -10.10 10.18
C PRO A 185 8.29 -8.91 9.30
N PRO A 186 7.31 -8.06 8.90
CA PRO A 186 7.57 -6.91 8.06
C PRO A 186 8.46 -5.88 8.77
N GLN A 187 9.32 -5.21 8.04
CA GLN A 187 10.28 -4.24 8.57
C GLN A 187 10.08 -2.88 7.91
N ILE A 188 10.01 -1.82 8.74
CA ILE A 188 10.04 -0.46 8.23
C ILE A 188 11.48 -0.18 7.78
N VAL A 189 11.63 0.27 6.54
CA VAL A 189 12.93 0.73 6.05
C VAL A 189 13.07 2.20 6.46
N GLU A 190 14.00 2.50 7.35
CA GLU A 190 14.30 3.87 7.80
C GLU A 190 15.27 4.56 6.83
N ASP A 191 15.35 5.91 6.85
CA ASP A 191 16.19 6.72 5.97
C ASP A 191 17.69 6.56 6.24
#